data_d7ecb7abba30269ccd41fa5c040ab113
#
_entry.id   d7ecb7abba30269ccd41fa5c040ab113
#
_cell.length_a   1.000
_cell.length_b   1.000
_cell.length_c   1.000
_cell.angle_alpha   90.00
_cell.angle_beta   90.00
_cell.angle_gamma   90.00
#
_symmetry.space_group_name_H-M   'P 1'
#
loop_
_entity.id
_entity.type
_entity.pdbx_description
1 polymer ?
#
loop_
_entity_poly.entity_id
_entity_poly.type
_entity_poly.pdbx_seq_one_letter_code
_entity_poly.pdbx_strand_id
1 'polypeptide(L)'
;KAKVISGASGTWQYNYDPEKIEEFGIYAILEGELGGIAPEIDGHAGRFFNYLINGDFENMDPFRKRSDFKVNIKEFERNNKKIHGRFVNFWDRPDLEEIPDIVEPSMHGMVEVMRGCGRGCKFCDVTLRSLRYYSPEKVKKEIEVNIKKGGSKSAWIHSDDIFVYGMDPRTAKGMEPNREALEELFTAIMSTGVEHTNPTHGTLAGAIADEKLLPNLSRIMKAGPDNMIGVQAGFETGSLRLIGKYADRKLAPYDPSEWHWVVKEGVKTMNENYWIPAFTLIMGLDNDETPEDSWDTIRLLSELEHEQPDSMFT
;
A
#
# COMPACT_ATOMS: atom_id res chain seq x y z
N LYS A 1 20.50 27.77 -2.88
CA LYS A 1 19.49 27.12 -3.77
C LYS A 1 18.80 26.03 -2.98
N ALA A 2 17.49 25.84 -3.18
CA ALA A 2 16.77 24.72 -2.61
C ALA A 2 17.33 23.40 -3.16
N LYS A 3 17.44 22.38 -2.30
CA LYS A 3 17.83 21.03 -2.70
C LYS A 3 16.56 20.21 -2.93
N VAL A 4 16.38 19.62 -4.11
CA VAL A 4 15.26 18.76 -4.44
C VAL A 4 15.62 17.33 -4.04
N ILE A 5 14.77 16.71 -3.23
CA ILE A 5 14.96 15.33 -2.76
C ILE A 5 13.78 14.52 -3.26
N SER A 6 14.06 13.38 -3.89
CA SER A 6 13.05 12.42 -4.32
C SER A 6 13.06 11.21 -3.40
N GLY A 7 11.89 10.78 -2.98
CA GLY A 7 11.67 9.62 -2.12
C GLY A 7 10.40 8.87 -2.51
N ALA A 8 10.00 7.92 -1.69
CA ALA A 8 8.88 7.01 -1.89
C ALA A 8 9.17 5.81 -2.82
N SER A 9 8.16 4.97 -3.02
CA SER A 9 8.31 3.65 -3.65
C SER A 9 8.74 3.66 -5.12
N GLY A 10 8.50 4.75 -5.83
CA GLY A 10 8.85 4.86 -7.25
C GLY A 10 10.30 5.25 -7.56
N THR A 11 11.15 5.47 -6.55
CA THR A 11 12.52 5.99 -6.78
C THR A 11 13.45 5.05 -7.54
N TRP A 12 13.15 3.75 -7.56
CA TRP A 12 13.87 2.76 -8.37
C TRP A 12 13.84 3.06 -9.87
N GLN A 13 12.84 3.82 -10.35
CA GLN A 13 12.71 4.22 -11.76
C GLN A 13 13.90 5.03 -12.26
N TYR A 14 14.55 5.81 -11.40
CA TYR A 14 15.76 6.56 -11.77
C TYR A 14 16.94 5.67 -12.21
N ASN A 15 16.92 4.37 -11.91
CA ASN A 15 17.90 3.43 -12.44
C ASN A 15 17.65 3.10 -13.92
N TYR A 16 16.43 3.25 -14.40
CA TYR A 16 16.01 2.98 -15.79
C TYR A 16 15.94 4.26 -16.63
N ASP A 17 15.52 5.37 -16.01
CA ASP A 17 15.43 6.69 -16.65
C ASP A 17 16.24 7.73 -15.84
N PRO A 18 17.59 7.65 -15.86
CA PRO A 18 18.44 8.55 -15.08
C PRO A 18 18.39 10.00 -15.57
N GLU A 19 17.94 10.27 -16.81
CA GLU A 19 17.82 11.62 -17.37
C GLU A 19 16.87 12.48 -16.53
N LYS A 20 15.89 11.87 -15.89
CA LYS A 20 14.96 12.52 -14.95
C LYS A 20 15.64 13.12 -13.73
N ILE A 21 16.80 12.60 -13.34
CA ILE A 21 17.58 13.14 -12.21
C ILE A 21 18.01 14.58 -12.53
N GLU A 22 18.50 14.80 -13.74
CA GLU A 22 18.92 16.14 -14.19
C GLU A 22 17.72 17.01 -14.56
N GLU A 23 16.74 16.46 -15.29
CA GLU A 23 15.52 17.18 -15.70
C GLU A 23 14.81 17.79 -14.49
N PHE A 24 14.67 17.05 -13.40
CA PHE A 24 14.02 17.53 -12.19
C PHE A 24 14.98 18.20 -11.18
N GLY A 25 16.28 18.25 -11.50
CA GLY A 25 17.29 18.83 -10.60
C GLY A 25 17.40 18.10 -9.27
N ILE A 26 17.28 16.77 -9.29
CA ILE A 26 17.29 15.93 -8.08
C ILE A 26 18.66 15.97 -7.42
N TYR A 27 18.70 16.43 -6.17
CA TYR A 27 19.92 16.47 -5.36
C TYR A 27 20.23 15.11 -4.71
N ALA A 28 19.21 14.44 -4.19
CA ALA A 28 19.34 13.11 -3.59
C ALA A 28 18.08 12.27 -3.83
N ILE A 29 18.27 10.97 -4.00
CA ILE A 29 17.22 9.95 -4.18
C ILE A 29 17.27 9.05 -2.95
N LEU A 30 16.17 9.00 -2.21
CA LEU A 30 16.04 8.22 -0.99
C LEU A 30 15.44 6.86 -1.31
N GLU A 31 16.19 5.80 -1.06
CA GLU A 31 15.74 4.41 -1.24
C GLU A 31 15.62 3.73 0.12
N GLY A 32 14.51 3.02 0.35
CA GLY A 32 14.20 2.34 1.61
C GLY A 32 13.15 3.07 2.43
N GLU A 33 12.91 2.58 3.62
CA GLU A 33 11.92 3.15 4.53
C GLU A 33 12.55 4.22 5.42
N LEU A 34 11.93 5.38 5.45
CA LEU A 34 12.29 6.45 6.38
C LEU A 34 11.62 6.17 7.73
N GLY A 35 12.40 5.78 8.72
CA GLY A 35 11.96 5.71 10.10
C GLY A 35 12.09 7.06 10.80
N GLY A 36 11.15 7.36 11.66
CA GLY A 36 11.08 8.43 12.65
C GLY A 36 11.77 9.78 12.36
N ILE A 37 10.99 10.83 12.22
CA ILE A 37 11.50 12.20 12.08
C ILE A 37 11.62 12.90 13.45
N ALA A 38 11.25 12.23 14.55
CA ALA A 38 11.29 12.86 15.87
C ALA A 38 12.72 13.27 16.25
N PRO A 39 12.97 14.53 16.62
CA PRO A 39 14.31 14.99 17.01
C PRO A 39 14.87 14.25 18.25
N GLU A 40 13.99 13.68 19.04
CA GLU A 40 14.28 12.99 20.29
C GLU A 40 14.59 11.51 20.08
N ILE A 41 14.14 10.93 18.98
CA ILE A 41 14.47 9.58 18.54
C ILE A 41 15.55 9.75 17.48
N ASP A 42 16.73 9.22 17.75
CA ASP A 42 17.91 9.27 16.86
C ASP A 42 17.68 8.40 15.60
N GLY A 43 16.53 8.64 14.93
CA GLY A 43 16.07 7.89 13.78
C GLY A 43 16.86 8.23 12.51
N HIS A 44 16.91 7.27 11.57
CA HIS A 44 17.71 7.37 10.34
C HIS A 44 17.37 8.59 9.48
N ALA A 45 16.07 8.91 9.37
CA ALA A 45 15.61 10.07 8.63
C ALA A 45 16.02 11.38 9.30
N GLY A 46 15.86 11.49 10.61
CA GLY A 46 16.28 12.67 11.38
C GLY A 46 17.76 12.96 11.22
N ARG A 47 18.59 11.93 11.33
CA ARG A 47 20.04 12.05 11.10
C ARG A 47 20.37 12.46 9.68
N PHE A 48 19.74 11.87 8.68
CA PHE A 48 19.93 12.26 7.30
C PHE A 48 19.58 13.74 7.07
N PHE A 49 18.45 14.21 7.55
CA PHE A 49 18.03 15.59 7.40
C PHE A 49 18.94 16.55 8.19
N ASN A 50 19.41 16.17 9.37
CA ASN A 50 20.41 16.95 10.11
C ASN A 50 21.73 17.10 9.34
N TYR A 51 22.24 16.04 8.72
CA TYR A 51 23.41 16.13 7.84
C TYR A 51 23.16 17.02 6.64
N LEU A 52 21.97 16.93 6.05
CA LEU A 52 21.59 17.73 4.89
C LEU A 52 21.51 19.23 5.23
N ILE A 53 20.91 19.57 6.39
CA ILE A 53 20.73 20.95 6.86
C ILE A 53 22.07 21.57 7.28
N ASN A 54 22.90 20.83 7.99
CA ASN A 54 24.17 21.31 8.51
C ASN A 54 25.30 21.32 7.46
N GLY A 55 25.05 20.89 6.23
CA GLY A 55 26.06 20.86 5.17
C GLY A 55 27.04 19.70 5.25
N ASP A 56 26.97 18.87 6.26
CA ASP A 56 27.90 17.74 6.47
C ASP A 56 27.67 16.62 5.46
N PHE A 57 26.54 16.63 4.80
CA PHE A 57 26.15 15.62 3.81
C PHE A 57 27.07 15.62 2.57
N GLU A 58 27.60 16.76 2.18
CA GLU A 58 28.51 16.88 1.02
C GLU A 58 29.93 16.35 1.36
N ASN A 59 30.29 16.38 2.61
CA ASN A 59 31.56 15.91 3.13
C ASN A 59 31.51 14.46 3.64
N MET A 60 30.38 13.79 3.51
CA MET A 60 30.27 12.39 3.90
C MET A 60 31.10 11.52 2.96
N ASP A 61 31.98 10.73 3.55
CA ASP A 61 32.65 9.64 2.85
C ASP A 61 31.58 8.63 2.38
N PRO A 62 31.35 8.48 1.05
CA PRO A 62 30.35 7.58 0.52
C PRO A 62 30.63 6.10 0.84
N PHE A 63 31.85 5.77 1.26
CA PHE A 63 32.27 4.42 1.62
C PHE A 63 32.25 4.15 3.12
N ARG A 64 32.01 5.16 3.94
CA ARG A 64 31.94 4.96 5.39
C ARG A 64 30.61 4.29 5.76
N LYS A 65 30.70 3.02 6.08
CA LYS A 65 29.57 2.21 6.54
C LYS A 65 29.04 2.83 7.84
N ARG A 66 27.90 3.50 7.78
CA ARG A 66 27.12 3.91 8.94
C ARG A 66 26.06 2.85 9.21
N SER A 67 25.64 2.72 10.45
CA SER A 67 24.60 1.74 10.84
C SER A 67 23.22 2.05 10.25
N ASP A 68 23.00 3.27 9.80
CA ASP A 68 21.69 3.85 9.49
C ASP A 68 21.41 4.05 7.99
N PHE A 69 22.38 4.56 7.23
CA PHE A 69 22.22 4.72 5.79
C PHE A 69 23.57 4.74 5.05
N LYS A 70 23.51 4.50 3.75
CA LYS A 70 24.68 4.57 2.86
C LYS A 70 24.39 5.50 1.70
N VAL A 71 25.34 6.37 1.38
CA VAL A 71 25.32 7.20 0.19
C VAL A 71 26.09 6.51 -0.92
N ASN A 72 25.46 6.30 -2.06
CA ASN A 72 26.07 5.77 -3.27
C ASN A 72 25.95 6.81 -4.39
N ILE A 73 27.04 7.12 -5.06
CA ILE A 73 27.01 7.89 -6.28
C ILE A 73 26.99 6.88 -7.43
N LYS A 74 25.86 6.83 -8.14
CA LYS A 74 25.73 6.01 -9.36
C LYS A 74 26.04 6.88 -10.56
N GLU A 75 26.84 6.38 -11.48
CA GLU A 75 27.10 6.99 -12.78
C GLU A 75 26.35 6.20 -13.86
N PHE A 76 25.60 6.91 -14.68
CA PHE A 76 24.86 6.35 -15.81
C PHE A 76 25.40 6.97 -17.09
N GLU A 77 25.62 6.19 -18.12
CA GLU A 77 25.98 6.69 -19.45
C GLU A 77 24.74 6.56 -20.36
N ARG A 78 24.26 7.70 -20.86
CA ARG A 78 23.14 7.82 -21.79
C ARG A 78 23.46 8.85 -22.87
N ASN A 79 23.28 8.50 -24.14
CA ASN A 79 23.46 9.41 -25.27
C ASN A 79 24.81 10.15 -25.24
N ASN A 80 25.90 9.45 -24.91
CA ASN A 80 27.27 10.01 -24.74
C ASN A 80 27.38 11.05 -23.62
N LYS A 81 26.43 11.06 -22.68
CA LYS A 81 26.44 11.92 -21.51
C LYS A 81 26.52 11.09 -20.24
N LYS A 82 27.33 11.58 -19.29
CA LYS A 82 27.38 10.98 -17.94
C LYS A 82 26.42 11.71 -17.03
N ILE A 83 25.53 10.94 -16.39
CA ILE A 83 24.56 11.42 -15.43
C ILE A 83 24.93 10.82 -14.08
N HIS A 84 24.96 11.66 -13.05
CA HIS A 84 25.29 11.24 -11.69
C HIS A 84 24.07 11.32 -10.80
N GLY A 85 23.72 10.21 -10.16
CA GLY A 85 22.67 10.14 -9.15
C GLY A 85 23.25 9.89 -7.76
N ARG A 86 22.83 10.69 -6.79
CA ARG A 86 23.17 10.48 -5.37
C ARG A 86 22.05 9.68 -4.72
N PHE A 87 22.30 8.39 -4.50
CA PHE A 87 21.35 7.47 -3.88
C PHE A 87 21.67 7.29 -2.40
N VAL A 88 20.69 7.50 -1.56
CA VAL A 88 20.78 7.33 -0.11
C VAL A 88 19.92 6.15 0.27
N ASN A 89 20.57 5.04 0.63
CA ASN A 89 19.89 3.80 0.97
C ASN A 89 19.79 3.68 2.49
N PHE A 90 18.59 3.46 3.00
CA PHE A 90 18.30 3.16 4.38
C PHE A 90 18.19 1.65 4.56
N TRP A 91 18.99 1.08 5.45
CA TRP A 91 19.10 -0.37 5.59
C TRP A 91 18.12 -0.96 6.60
N ASP A 92 17.90 -0.20 7.68
CA ASP A 92 17.07 -0.66 8.75
C ASP A 92 15.62 -0.28 8.46
N ARG A 93 14.75 -1.20 8.77
CA ARG A 93 13.31 -0.97 8.77
C ARG A 93 12.94 -0.62 10.20
N PRO A 94 12.47 0.60 10.48
CA PRO A 94 12.05 0.96 11.83
C PRO A 94 10.92 0.04 12.28
N ASP A 95 10.90 -0.27 13.57
CA ASP A 95 9.67 -0.79 14.14
C ASP A 95 8.58 0.26 13.95
N LEU A 96 7.37 -0.18 13.60
CA LEU A 96 6.29 0.78 13.34
C LEU A 96 5.92 1.57 14.59
N GLU A 97 6.12 1.01 15.77
CA GLU A 97 5.92 1.71 17.05
C GLU A 97 6.97 2.81 17.30
N GLU A 98 8.13 2.74 16.65
CA GLU A 98 9.16 3.79 16.71
C GLU A 98 8.88 4.98 15.80
N ILE A 99 7.91 4.83 14.86
CA ILE A 99 7.50 5.92 13.99
C ILE A 99 6.64 6.88 14.81
N PRO A 100 6.99 8.18 14.89
CA PRO A 100 6.22 9.15 15.67
C PRO A 100 4.77 9.26 15.19
N ASP A 101 3.87 9.54 16.12
CA ASP A 101 2.51 9.92 15.78
C ASP A 101 2.49 11.22 14.98
N ILE A 102 1.51 11.40 14.11
CA ILE A 102 1.34 12.67 13.39
C ILE A 102 1.05 13.79 14.40
N VAL A 103 1.64 14.95 14.15
CA VAL A 103 1.42 16.14 15.01
C VAL A 103 0.48 17.16 14.38
N GLU A 104 0.29 17.12 13.08
CA GLU A 104 -0.65 17.94 12.31
C GLU A 104 -1.58 17.07 11.46
N PRO A 105 -2.75 17.58 11.05
CA PRO A 105 -3.70 16.80 10.28
C PRO A 105 -3.12 16.32 8.96
N SER A 106 -3.36 15.06 8.65
CA SER A 106 -3.04 14.48 7.36
C SER A 106 -4.05 14.90 6.29
N MET A 107 -3.67 14.82 5.03
CA MET A 107 -4.55 15.08 3.90
C MET A 107 -5.74 14.10 3.92
N HIS A 108 -6.95 14.63 3.85
CA HIS A 108 -8.21 13.86 3.89
C HIS A 108 -8.40 12.99 5.15
N GLY A 109 -7.69 13.27 6.25
CA GLY A 109 -7.76 12.44 7.46
C GLY A 109 -7.18 11.03 7.30
N MET A 110 -6.24 10.85 6.35
CA MET A 110 -5.62 9.56 6.08
C MET A 110 -4.71 9.13 7.23
N VAL A 111 -4.80 7.86 7.61
CA VAL A 111 -3.96 7.23 8.64
C VAL A 111 -3.44 5.90 8.12
N GLU A 112 -2.14 5.68 8.25
CA GLU A 112 -1.51 4.42 7.86
C GLU A 112 -1.74 3.35 8.93
N VAL A 113 -2.17 2.15 8.54
CA VAL A 113 -2.42 1.04 9.48
C VAL A 113 -1.48 -0.13 9.30
N MET A 114 -0.82 -0.21 8.14
CA MET A 114 0.10 -1.31 7.84
C MET A 114 1.06 -0.94 6.71
N ARG A 115 2.13 -1.69 6.60
CA ARG A 115 3.09 -1.67 5.49
C ARG A 115 3.35 -3.06 4.98
N GLY A 116 3.34 -3.22 3.65
CA GLY A 116 3.47 -4.50 2.96
C GLY A 116 2.18 -5.31 2.96
N CYS A 117 2.02 -6.20 1.99
CA CYS A 117 0.87 -7.09 1.93
C CYS A 117 1.24 -8.58 1.95
N GLY A 118 2.51 -8.92 1.71
CA GLY A 118 3.02 -10.29 1.75
C GLY A 118 2.54 -11.21 0.62
N ARG A 119 1.71 -10.72 -0.33
CA ARG A 119 1.14 -11.55 -1.39
C ARG A 119 2.12 -11.92 -2.50
N GLY A 120 3.11 -11.09 -2.79
CA GLY A 120 4.20 -11.43 -3.71
C GLY A 120 3.87 -11.24 -5.19
N CYS A 121 2.91 -10.39 -5.56
CA CYS A 121 2.64 -10.06 -6.96
C CYS A 121 3.89 -9.51 -7.64
N LYS A 122 4.28 -10.09 -8.79
CA LYS A 122 5.57 -9.81 -9.44
C LYS A 122 5.68 -8.42 -10.06
N PHE A 123 4.57 -7.76 -10.32
CA PHE A 123 4.51 -6.39 -10.84
C PHE A 123 4.46 -5.34 -9.73
N CYS A 124 4.26 -5.73 -8.48
CA CYS A 124 3.96 -4.82 -7.38
C CYS A 124 5.19 -4.52 -6.52
N ASP A 125 5.50 -3.24 -6.37
CA ASP A 125 6.60 -2.75 -5.53
C ASP A 125 6.37 -2.99 -4.04
N VAL A 126 5.11 -2.96 -3.61
CA VAL A 126 4.70 -3.22 -2.21
C VAL A 126 5.12 -4.61 -1.72
N THR A 127 5.27 -5.58 -2.63
CA THR A 127 5.72 -6.93 -2.31
C THR A 127 7.13 -6.97 -1.71
N LEU A 128 7.94 -5.94 -1.95
CA LEU A 128 9.29 -5.81 -1.41
C LEU A 128 9.30 -5.35 0.05
N ARG A 129 8.16 -4.91 0.57
CA ARG A 129 8.01 -4.46 1.96
C ARG A 129 7.64 -5.61 2.87
N SER A 130 8.27 -5.69 4.03
CA SER A 130 7.84 -6.62 5.07
C SER A 130 6.45 -6.24 5.59
N LEU A 131 5.61 -7.25 5.77
CA LEU A 131 4.29 -7.08 6.35
C LEU A 131 4.44 -6.71 7.84
N ARG A 132 3.94 -5.54 8.22
CA ARG A 132 3.96 -4.98 9.59
C ARG A 132 2.70 -4.16 9.81
N TYR A 133 2.28 -4.04 11.05
CA TYR A 133 1.03 -3.38 11.44
C TYR A 133 1.27 -2.34 12.53
N TYR A 134 0.52 -1.26 12.47
CA TYR A 134 0.39 -0.34 13.60
C TYR A 134 -0.65 -0.89 14.58
N SER A 135 -0.42 -0.65 15.87
CA SER A 135 -1.42 -1.00 16.89
C SER A 135 -2.70 -0.18 16.73
N PRO A 136 -3.88 -0.74 17.09
CA PRO A 136 -5.14 0.00 17.08
C PRO A 136 -5.08 1.31 17.89
N GLU A 137 -4.32 1.31 18.99
CA GLU A 137 -4.12 2.48 19.85
C GLU A 137 -3.38 3.61 19.13
N LYS A 138 -2.33 3.27 18.37
CA LYS A 138 -1.58 4.25 17.57
C LYS A 138 -2.45 4.83 16.47
N VAL A 139 -3.15 3.99 15.73
CA VAL A 139 -4.09 4.41 14.68
C VAL A 139 -5.15 5.35 15.25
N LYS A 140 -5.72 5.01 16.42
CA LYS A 140 -6.71 5.85 17.12
C LYS A 140 -6.15 7.23 17.46
N LYS A 141 -4.94 7.31 18.02
CA LYS A 141 -4.29 8.60 18.35
C LYS A 141 -4.14 9.49 17.13
N GLU A 142 -3.71 8.94 16.00
CA GLU A 142 -3.54 9.70 14.77
C GLU A 142 -4.88 10.19 14.19
N ILE A 143 -5.93 9.38 14.25
CA ILE A 143 -7.29 9.80 13.88
C ILE A 143 -7.76 10.94 14.80
N GLU A 144 -7.48 10.87 16.09
CA GLU A 144 -7.84 11.94 17.03
C GLU A 144 -7.12 13.27 16.71
N VAL A 145 -5.89 13.25 16.18
CA VAL A 145 -5.23 14.46 15.68
C VAL A 145 -5.98 15.03 14.49
N ASN A 146 -6.35 14.20 13.53
CA ASN A 146 -7.14 14.60 12.36
C ASN A 146 -8.50 15.22 12.74
N ILE A 147 -9.16 14.66 13.76
CA ILE A 147 -10.43 15.20 14.27
C ILE A 147 -10.20 16.54 14.99
N LYS A 148 -9.31 16.54 15.99
CA LYS A 148 -9.13 17.68 16.90
C LYS A 148 -8.55 18.91 16.21
N LYS A 149 -7.57 18.72 15.33
CA LYS A 149 -6.87 19.79 14.63
C LYS A 149 -7.39 20.04 13.21
N GLY A 150 -7.83 18.99 12.51
CA GLY A 150 -8.28 19.05 11.13
C GLY A 150 -9.79 19.14 10.96
N GLY A 151 -10.57 18.89 12.01
CA GLY A 151 -12.04 18.85 11.93
C GLY A 151 -12.56 17.69 11.07
N SER A 152 -11.74 16.64 10.87
CA SER A 152 -12.13 15.52 10.01
C SER A 152 -13.28 14.74 10.63
N LYS A 153 -14.26 14.39 9.80
CA LYS A 153 -15.36 13.49 10.16
C LYS A 153 -15.17 12.08 9.63
N SER A 154 -14.15 11.89 8.82
CA SER A 154 -13.84 10.64 8.16
C SER A 154 -12.41 10.21 8.44
N ALA A 155 -12.16 8.90 8.47
CA ALA A 155 -10.83 8.33 8.53
C ALA A 155 -10.59 7.47 7.28
N TRP A 156 -9.64 7.88 6.44
CA TRP A 156 -9.14 7.06 5.34
C TRP A 156 -8.03 6.18 5.85
N ILE A 157 -8.21 4.88 5.75
CA ILE A 157 -7.30 3.89 6.32
C ILE A 157 -6.35 3.41 5.22
N HIS A 158 -5.13 3.94 5.22
CA HIS A 158 -4.12 3.51 4.27
C HIS A 158 -3.60 2.13 4.62
N SER A 159 -3.88 1.18 3.74
CA SER A 159 -3.46 -0.22 3.84
C SER A 159 -2.97 -0.69 2.47
N ASP A 160 -1.99 -1.58 2.44
CA ASP A 160 -1.57 -2.24 1.19
C ASP A 160 -2.49 -3.43 0.83
N ASP A 161 -3.12 -4.05 1.82
CA ASP A 161 -4.27 -4.98 1.73
C ASP A 161 -4.87 -5.12 3.14
N ILE A 162 -6.00 -4.49 3.37
CA ILE A 162 -6.62 -4.46 4.71
C ILE A 162 -6.90 -5.86 5.26
N PHE A 163 -7.25 -6.81 4.40
CA PHE A 163 -7.63 -8.17 4.84
C PHE A 163 -6.48 -9.02 5.35
N VAL A 164 -5.24 -8.57 5.20
CA VAL A 164 -4.08 -9.21 5.83
C VAL A 164 -3.60 -8.50 7.10
N TYR A 165 -4.33 -7.49 7.59
CA TYR A 165 -4.00 -6.83 8.85
C TYR A 165 -4.03 -7.82 10.03
N GLY A 166 -3.02 -7.75 10.89
CA GLY A 166 -2.91 -8.62 12.07
C GLY A 166 -2.62 -10.10 11.77
N MET A 167 -2.38 -10.45 10.50
CA MET A 167 -2.04 -11.81 10.11
C MET A 167 -0.57 -12.12 10.48
N ASP A 168 -0.30 -13.29 11.06
CA ASP A 168 1.08 -13.77 11.21
C ASP A 168 1.49 -14.54 9.94
N PRO A 169 2.37 -13.98 9.10
CA PRO A 169 2.76 -14.60 7.84
C PRO A 169 3.50 -15.94 8.01
N ARG A 170 3.96 -16.27 9.22
CA ARG A 170 4.63 -17.54 9.54
C ARG A 170 3.63 -18.67 9.82
N THR A 171 2.44 -18.33 10.28
CA THR A 171 1.40 -19.30 10.68
C THR A 171 0.23 -19.34 9.72
N ALA A 172 -0.03 -18.27 9.00
CA ALA A 172 -1.13 -18.19 8.04
C ALA A 172 -0.82 -19.00 6.77
N LYS A 173 -1.39 -20.20 6.68
CA LYS A 173 -1.17 -21.10 5.56
C LYS A 173 -1.77 -20.62 4.25
N GLY A 174 -2.78 -19.78 4.26
CA GLY A 174 -3.52 -19.39 3.06
C GLY A 174 -3.76 -17.89 2.95
N MET A 175 -3.08 -17.06 3.74
CA MET A 175 -3.38 -15.63 3.82
C MET A 175 -4.84 -15.37 4.26
N GLU A 176 -5.35 -16.21 5.14
CA GLU A 176 -6.65 -16.04 5.74
C GLU A 176 -6.67 -14.81 6.65
N PRO A 177 -7.73 -13.98 6.59
CA PRO A 177 -7.84 -12.80 7.43
C PRO A 177 -7.82 -13.13 8.92
N ASN A 178 -7.17 -12.30 9.71
CA ASN A 178 -7.31 -12.31 11.17
C ASN A 178 -8.52 -11.46 11.55
N ARG A 179 -9.70 -12.10 11.61
CA ARG A 179 -10.96 -11.40 11.90
C ARG A 179 -10.92 -10.64 13.22
N GLU A 180 -10.39 -11.25 14.28
CA GLU A 180 -10.34 -10.63 15.61
C GLU A 180 -9.51 -9.33 15.59
N ALA A 181 -8.33 -9.36 14.96
CA ALA A 181 -7.49 -8.18 14.83
C ALA A 181 -8.15 -7.07 13.99
N LEU A 182 -8.87 -7.43 12.94
CA LEU A 182 -9.62 -6.48 12.11
C LEU A 182 -10.80 -5.87 12.87
N GLU A 183 -11.55 -6.67 13.61
CA GLU A 183 -12.64 -6.18 14.46
C GLU A 183 -12.13 -5.23 15.55
N GLU A 184 -10.99 -5.55 16.17
CA GLU A 184 -10.34 -4.68 17.16
C GLU A 184 -9.91 -3.35 16.53
N LEU A 185 -9.24 -3.38 15.37
CA LEU A 185 -8.80 -2.19 14.64
C LEU A 185 -9.99 -1.27 14.32
N PHE A 186 -11.02 -1.80 13.66
CA PHE A 186 -12.17 -0.98 13.25
C PHE A 186 -13.02 -0.52 14.44
N THR A 187 -13.07 -1.30 15.53
CA THR A 187 -13.70 -0.85 16.78
C THR A 187 -12.93 0.34 17.37
N ALA A 188 -11.60 0.29 17.41
CA ALA A 188 -10.79 1.40 17.87
C ALA A 188 -10.99 2.65 16.99
N ILE A 189 -10.99 2.50 15.66
CA ILE A 189 -11.25 3.59 14.72
C ILE A 189 -12.62 4.23 14.98
N MET A 190 -13.68 3.45 15.02
CA MET A 190 -15.04 3.96 15.21
C MET A 190 -15.27 4.56 16.60
N SER A 191 -14.49 4.14 17.61
CA SER A 191 -14.54 4.71 18.96
C SER A 191 -14.07 6.16 19.01
N THR A 192 -13.36 6.65 18.00
CA THR A 192 -12.93 8.06 17.89
C THR A 192 -14.09 9.02 17.58
N GLY A 193 -15.21 8.48 17.12
CA GLY A 193 -16.39 9.27 16.73
C GLY A 193 -16.41 9.69 15.26
N VAL A 194 -15.52 9.15 14.39
CA VAL A 194 -15.65 9.36 12.95
C VAL A 194 -16.97 8.80 12.43
N GLU A 195 -17.56 9.51 11.47
CA GLU A 195 -18.83 9.12 10.85
C GLU A 195 -18.61 8.07 9.75
N HIS A 196 -17.48 8.17 9.04
CA HIS A 196 -17.13 7.31 7.92
C HIS A 196 -15.68 6.84 8.02
N THR A 197 -15.44 5.60 7.60
CA THR A 197 -14.09 5.06 7.44
C THR A 197 -14.03 4.12 6.23
N ASN A 198 -13.00 4.26 5.42
CA ASN A 198 -12.77 3.42 4.25
C ASN A 198 -11.32 2.94 4.21
N PRO A 199 -11.06 1.64 4.08
CA PRO A 199 -9.73 1.16 3.75
C PRO A 199 -9.37 1.52 2.30
N THR A 200 -8.12 1.85 2.04
CA THR A 200 -7.71 2.21 0.68
C THR A 200 -7.66 1.00 -0.25
N HIS A 201 -7.11 -0.12 0.22
CA HIS A 201 -6.95 -1.31 -0.61
C HIS A 201 -7.38 -2.58 0.14
N GLY A 202 -7.90 -3.53 -0.62
CA GLY A 202 -8.24 -4.87 -0.15
C GLY A 202 -8.35 -5.83 -1.34
N THR A 203 -8.19 -7.12 -1.09
CA THR A 203 -8.32 -8.14 -2.14
C THR A 203 -9.68 -8.80 -2.10
N LEU A 204 -10.23 -9.15 -3.27
CA LEU A 204 -11.48 -9.90 -3.36
C LEU A 204 -11.38 -11.25 -2.63
N ALA A 205 -10.25 -11.94 -2.80
CA ALA A 205 -9.98 -13.19 -2.10
C ALA A 205 -10.02 -13.06 -0.57
N GLY A 206 -9.42 -11.98 -0.03
CA GLY A 206 -9.46 -11.70 1.41
C GLY A 206 -10.87 -11.41 1.91
N ALA A 207 -11.69 -10.74 1.11
CA ALA A 207 -13.07 -10.41 1.46
C ALA A 207 -13.97 -11.64 1.66
N ILE A 208 -13.72 -12.72 0.91
CA ILE A 208 -14.53 -13.94 0.92
C ILE A 208 -13.92 -15.11 1.70
N ALA A 209 -12.68 -14.96 2.19
CA ALA A 209 -11.99 -16.05 2.88
C ALA A 209 -12.58 -16.42 4.24
N ASP A 210 -13.32 -15.51 4.87
CA ASP A 210 -14.09 -15.76 6.10
C ASP A 210 -15.49 -15.17 5.95
N GLU A 211 -16.50 -16.04 5.90
CA GLU A 211 -17.91 -15.66 5.71
C GLU A 211 -18.47 -14.66 6.75
N LYS A 212 -17.86 -14.59 7.93
CA LYS A 212 -18.27 -13.69 9.02
C LYS A 212 -17.53 -12.34 9.00
N LEU A 213 -16.47 -12.23 8.22
CA LEU A 213 -15.60 -11.05 8.25
C LEU A 213 -16.36 -9.79 7.84
N LEU A 214 -16.85 -9.72 6.60
CA LEU A 214 -17.53 -8.52 6.10
C LEU A 214 -18.80 -8.19 6.87
N PRO A 215 -19.69 -9.15 7.23
CA PRO A 215 -20.84 -8.84 8.08
C PRO A 215 -20.46 -8.17 9.40
N ASN A 216 -19.42 -8.67 10.07
CA ASN A 216 -18.96 -8.10 11.34
C ASN A 216 -18.33 -6.71 11.16
N LEU A 217 -17.44 -6.55 10.17
CA LEU A 217 -16.83 -5.26 9.88
C LEU A 217 -17.88 -4.21 9.48
N SER A 218 -18.83 -4.56 8.63
CA SER A 218 -19.92 -3.68 8.22
C SER A 218 -20.75 -3.19 9.40
N ARG A 219 -21.07 -4.10 10.32
CA ARG A 219 -21.76 -3.72 11.56
C ARG A 219 -20.94 -2.75 12.41
N ILE A 220 -19.65 -2.99 12.59
CA ILE A 220 -18.72 -2.12 13.35
C ILE A 220 -18.60 -0.74 12.69
N MET A 221 -18.41 -0.71 11.37
CA MET A 221 -18.25 0.50 10.58
C MET A 221 -19.56 1.22 10.28
N LYS A 222 -20.70 0.64 10.71
CA LYS A 222 -22.06 1.14 10.44
C LYS A 222 -22.34 1.27 8.95
N ALA A 223 -21.84 0.33 8.15
CA ALA A 223 -22.10 0.28 6.73
C ALA A 223 -23.60 0.09 6.45
N GLY A 224 -24.09 0.70 5.40
CA GLY A 224 -25.49 0.67 5.00
C GLY A 224 -25.70 1.46 3.71
N PRO A 225 -26.97 1.56 3.23
CA PRO A 225 -27.26 2.26 1.97
C PRO A 225 -26.75 3.70 1.90
N ASP A 226 -26.74 4.41 3.05
CA ASP A 226 -26.29 5.79 3.16
C ASP A 226 -24.82 5.90 3.61
N ASN A 227 -24.15 4.79 3.88
CA ASN A 227 -22.76 4.73 4.32
C ASN A 227 -22.09 3.50 3.71
N MET A 228 -21.84 3.54 2.40
CA MET A 228 -21.16 2.46 1.70
C MET A 228 -19.65 2.56 1.88
N ILE A 229 -18.99 1.42 1.96
CA ILE A 229 -17.54 1.30 2.16
C ILE A 229 -16.87 1.10 0.80
N GLY A 230 -16.15 2.11 0.33
CA GLY A 230 -15.32 1.99 -0.88
C GLY A 230 -13.97 1.34 -0.57
N VAL A 231 -13.52 0.43 -1.41
CA VAL A 231 -12.19 -0.19 -1.32
C VAL A 231 -11.60 -0.42 -2.70
N GLN A 232 -10.38 -0.01 -2.93
CA GLN A 232 -9.69 -0.34 -4.18
C GLN A 232 -9.31 -1.82 -4.19
N ALA A 233 -9.79 -2.55 -5.19
CA ALA A 233 -9.53 -3.97 -5.35
C ALA A 233 -8.78 -4.21 -6.66
N GLY A 234 -7.58 -4.79 -6.55
CA GLY A 234 -6.82 -5.11 -7.74
C GLY A 234 -7.44 -6.27 -8.49
N PHE A 235 -8.12 -5.99 -9.59
CA PHE A 235 -8.61 -6.98 -10.54
C PHE A 235 -7.48 -7.43 -11.50
N GLU A 236 -6.66 -6.50 -11.94
CA GLU A 236 -5.49 -6.61 -12.83
C GLU A 236 -5.86 -7.11 -14.24
N THR A 237 -6.35 -8.34 -14.36
CA THR A 237 -6.71 -8.98 -15.64
C THR A 237 -7.70 -10.13 -15.42
N GLY A 238 -8.51 -10.43 -16.41
CA GLY A 238 -9.36 -11.64 -16.45
C GLY A 238 -8.63 -12.88 -16.94
N SER A 239 -7.40 -12.75 -17.46
CA SER A 239 -6.64 -13.88 -17.97
C SER A 239 -6.11 -14.76 -16.84
N LEU A 240 -6.58 -16.01 -16.76
CA LEU A 240 -6.08 -17.00 -15.78
C LEU A 240 -4.58 -17.26 -15.97
N ARG A 241 -4.10 -17.20 -17.21
CA ARG A 241 -2.68 -17.35 -17.54
C ARG A 241 -1.84 -16.25 -16.89
N LEU A 242 -2.26 -15.00 -17.03
CA LEU A 242 -1.53 -13.84 -16.49
C LEU A 242 -1.63 -13.78 -14.98
N ILE A 243 -2.80 -14.04 -14.42
CA ILE A 243 -2.98 -14.13 -12.95
C ILE A 243 -2.06 -15.21 -12.38
N GLY A 244 -2.08 -16.42 -12.92
CA GLY A 244 -1.22 -17.52 -12.45
C GLY A 244 0.28 -17.23 -12.60
N LYS A 245 0.68 -16.46 -13.61
CA LYS A 245 2.08 -16.11 -13.85
C LYS A 245 2.59 -14.97 -12.93
N TYR A 246 1.76 -13.95 -12.66
CA TYR A 246 2.19 -12.68 -12.05
C TYR A 246 1.57 -12.38 -10.68
N ALA A 247 0.45 -13.01 -10.33
CA ALA A 247 -0.31 -12.71 -9.14
C ALA A 247 -0.93 -13.95 -8.47
N ASP A 248 -0.31 -15.11 -8.62
CA ASP A 248 -0.80 -16.38 -8.10
C ASP A 248 -1.18 -16.33 -6.62
N ARG A 249 -0.36 -15.73 -5.79
CA ARG A 249 -0.61 -15.60 -4.35
C ARG A 249 -1.61 -14.51 -3.98
N LYS A 250 -2.02 -13.67 -4.93
CA LYS A 250 -3.07 -12.66 -4.70
C LYS A 250 -4.40 -13.30 -4.36
N LEU A 251 -4.65 -14.48 -4.91
CA LEU A 251 -5.88 -15.23 -4.71
C LEU A 251 -5.88 -16.08 -3.45
N ALA A 252 -4.75 -16.22 -2.77
CA ALA A 252 -4.71 -17.04 -1.56
C ALA A 252 -5.82 -16.62 -0.57
N PRO A 253 -6.59 -17.60 -0.03
CA PRO A 253 -6.32 -19.03 0.02
C PRO A 253 -6.75 -19.87 -1.21
N TYR A 254 -7.29 -19.26 -2.25
CA TYR A 254 -7.82 -19.93 -3.45
C TYR A 254 -6.73 -20.22 -4.49
N ASP A 255 -7.01 -21.19 -5.38
CA ASP A 255 -6.14 -21.50 -6.51
C ASP A 255 -6.30 -20.45 -7.64
N PRO A 256 -5.23 -20.13 -8.39
CA PRO A 256 -5.33 -19.20 -9.53
C PRO A 256 -6.39 -19.54 -10.57
N SER A 257 -6.73 -20.82 -10.75
CA SER A 257 -7.80 -21.25 -11.66
C SER A 257 -9.21 -20.84 -11.20
N GLU A 258 -9.38 -20.48 -9.93
CA GLU A 258 -10.64 -20.04 -9.34
C GLU A 258 -10.88 -18.52 -9.51
N TRP A 259 -9.97 -17.79 -10.20
CA TRP A 259 -10.01 -16.32 -10.25
C TRP A 259 -11.37 -15.75 -10.67
N HIS A 260 -11.98 -16.29 -11.72
CA HIS A 260 -13.28 -15.80 -12.19
C HIS A 260 -14.36 -15.96 -11.12
N TRP A 261 -14.36 -17.07 -10.40
CA TRP A 261 -15.27 -17.28 -9.28
C TRP A 261 -14.97 -16.32 -8.11
N VAL A 262 -13.68 -16.14 -7.77
CA VAL A 262 -13.26 -15.19 -6.71
C VAL A 262 -13.72 -13.76 -7.02
N VAL A 263 -13.65 -13.34 -8.29
CA VAL A 263 -14.14 -12.02 -8.71
C VAL A 263 -15.64 -11.91 -8.52
N LYS A 264 -16.41 -12.87 -9.04
CA LYS A 264 -17.88 -12.86 -8.98
C LYS A 264 -18.39 -12.94 -7.54
N GLU A 265 -17.87 -13.89 -6.76
CA GLU A 265 -18.27 -14.06 -5.36
C GLU A 265 -17.76 -12.89 -4.49
N GLY A 266 -16.57 -12.37 -4.77
CA GLY A 266 -16.03 -11.21 -4.07
C GLY A 266 -16.89 -9.95 -4.22
N VAL A 267 -17.30 -9.62 -5.44
CA VAL A 267 -18.21 -8.49 -5.70
C VAL A 267 -19.55 -8.71 -5.01
N LYS A 268 -20.15 -9.87 -5.18
CA LYS A 268 -21.43 -10.22 -4.54
C LYS A 268 -21.36 -10.07 -3.02
N THR A 269 -20.39 -10.71 -2.37
CA THR A 269 -20.23 -10.68 -0.90
C THR A 269 -19.96 -9.26 -0.41
N MET A 270 -19.15 -8.48 -1.13
CA MET A 270 -18.90 -7.07 -0.80
C MET A 270 -20.20 -6.27 -0.86
N ASN A 271 -20.96 -6.36 -1.96
CA ASN A 271 -22.18 -5.59 -2.14
C ASN A 271 -23.28 -5.97 -1.12
N GLU A 272 -23.44 -7.26 -0.83
CA GLU A 272 -24.37 -7.75 0.22
C GLU A 272 -24.05 -7.14 1.60
N ASN A 273 -22.81 -6.70 1.81
CA ASN A 273 -22.34 -6.09 3.04
C ASN A 273 -22.06 -4.58 2.91
N TYR A 274 -22.61 -3.93 1.88
CA TYR A 274 -22.44 -2.49 1.60
C TYR A 274 -21.01 -2.04 1.33
N TRP A 275 -20.19 -2.93 0.74
CA TRP A 275 -18.87 -2.59 0.25
C TRP A 275 -18.89 -2.50 -1.28
N ILE A 276 -18.15 -1.51 -1.82
CA ILE A 276 -18.03 -1.30 -3.26
C ILE A 276 -16.56 -1.46 -3.65
N PRO A 277 -16.20 -2.50 -4.41
CA PRO A 277 -14.85 -2.62 -4.96
C PRO A 277 -14.64 -1.66 -6.12
N ALA A 278 -13.56 -0.87 -6.05
CA ALA A 278 -13.06 -0.09 -7.17
C ALA A 278 -11.91 -0.89 -7.84
N PHE A 279 -12.14 -1.34 -9.07
CA PHE A 279 -11.20 -2.19 -9.77
C PHE A 279 -10.02 -1.42 -10.35
N THR A 280 -8.83 -1.99 -10.21
CA THR A 280 -7.65 -1.58 -10.98
C THR A 280 -7.32 -2.64 -12.00
N LEU A 281 -7.02 -2.19 -13.22
CA LEU A 281 -6.67 -3.04 -14.36
C LEU A 281 -5.25 -2.73 -14.83
N ILE A 282 -4.53 -3.76 -15.26
CA ILE A 282 -3.19 -3.61 -15.84
C ILE A 282 -3.23 -4.13 -17.28
N MET A 283 -2.84 -3.28 -18.21
CA MET A 283 -2.60 -3.64 -19.61
C MET A 283 -1.10 -3.70 -19.86
N GLY A 284 -0.65 -4.68 -20.64
CA GLY A 284 0.78 -4.87 -20.89
C GLY A 284 1.51 -5.49 -19.70
N LEU A 285 0.85 -6.38 -18.97
CA LEU A 285 1.42 -7.07 -17.80
C LEU A 285 2.55 -8.03 -18.21
N ASP A 286 2.50 -8.54 -19.43
CA ASP A 286 3.50 -9.45 -20.00
C ASP A 286 3.94 -8.95 -21.39
N ASN A 287 5.22 -9.07 -21.73
CA ASN A 287 5.71 -8.81 -23.09
C ASN A 287 5.06 -9.72 -24.14
N ASP A 288 4.62 -10.93 -23.71
CA ASP A 288 3.93 -11.92 -24.55
C ASP A 288 2.41 -11.88 -24.36
N GLU A 289 1.85 -10.76 -23.86
CA GLU A 289 0.42 -10.56 -23.73
C GLU A 289 -0.25 -10.61 -25.10
N THR A 290 -1.29 -11.40 -25.19
CA THR A 290 -2.04 -11.63 -26.43
C THR A 290 -3.37 -10.87 -26.40
N PRO A 291 -4.00 -10.59 -27.56
CA PRO A 291 -5.36 -10.04 -27.59
C PRO A 291 -6.37 -10.91 -26.81
N GLU A 292 -6.14 -12.21 -26.72
CA GLU A 292 -7.01 -13.13 -25.99
C GLU A 292 -6.98 -12.86 -24.48
N ASP A 293 -5.84 -12.51 -23.90
CA ASP A 293 -5.73 -12.12 -22.49
C ASP A 293 -6.58 -10.87 -22.19
N SER A 294 -6.58 -9.91 -23.10
CA SER A 294 -7.46 -8.72 -22.99
C SER A 294 -8.93 -9.07 -23.15
N TRP A 295 -9.27 -9.97 -24.07
CA TRP A 295 -10.63 -10.46 -24.25
C TRP A 295 -11.15 -11.23 -23.04
N ASP A 296 -10.29 -12.00 -22.35
CA ASP A 296 -10.65 -12.66 -21.08
C ASP A 296 -11.09 -11.63 -20.03
N THR A 297 -10.39 -10.49 -19.95
CA THR A 297 -10.77 -9.39 -19.07
C THR A 297 -12.14 -8.82 -19.42
N ILE A 298 -12.38 -8.53 -20.70
CA ILE A 298 -13.64 -7.98 -21.16
C ILE A 298 -14.79 -8.99 -20.93
N ARG A 299 -14.56 -10.28 -21.22
CA ARG A 299 -15.55 -11.32 -20.98
C ARG A 299 -15.94 -11.41 -19.52
N LEU A 300 -14.96 -11.48 -18.60
CA LEU A 300 -15.23 -11.59 -17.17
C LEU A 300 -16.01 -10.37 -16.63
N LEU A 301 -15.65 -9.16 -17.06
CA LEU A 301 -16.39 -7.96 -16.68
C LEU A 301 -17.82 -7.97 -17.24
N SER A 302 -18.00 -8.38 -18.51
CA SER A 302 -19.33 -8.49 -19.13
C SER A 302 -20.18 -9.58 -18.47
N GLU A 303 -19.58 -10.70 -18.11
CA GLU A 303 -20.27 -11.76 -17.35
C GLU A 303 -20.70 -11.26 -15.98
N LEU A 304 -19.83 -10.54 -15.27
CA LEU A 304 -20.15 -9.96 -13.97
C LEU A 304 -21.34 -9.00 -14.07
N GLU A 305 -21.34 -8.09 -15.04
CA GLU A 305 -22.44 -7.16 -15.29
C GLU A 305 -23.75 -7.89 -15.65
N HIS A 306 -23.66 -8.96 -16.46
CA HIS A 306 -24.83 -9.73 -16.89
C HIS A 306 -25.42 -10.62 -15.77
N GLU A 307 -24.55 -11.30 -15.02
CA GLU A 307 -24.99 -12.24 -13.96
C GLU A 307 -25.38 -11.52 -12.66
N GLN A 308 -24.85 -10.33 -12.45
CA GLN A 308 -25.07 -9.51 -11.26
C GLN A 308 -25.42 -8.06 -11.65
N PRO A 309 -26.56 -7.84 -12.34
CA PRO A 309 -26.90 -6.53 -12.93
C PRO A 309 -27.09 -5.41 -11.89
N ASP A 310 -27.38 -5.76 -10.64
CA ASP A 310 -27.52 -4.80 -9.53
C ASP A 310 -26.19 -4.60 -8.76
N SER A 311 -25.11 -5.25 -9.20
CA SER A 311 -23.82 -5.12 -8.52
C SER A 311 -23.20 -3.75 -8.76
N MET A 312 -22.54 -3.25 -7.70
CA MET A 312 -21.80 -2.00 -7.74
C MET A 312 -20.30 -2.29 -7.72
N PHE A 313 -19.62 -1.89 -8.79
CA PHE A 313 -18.16 -1.84 -8.88
C PHE A 313 -17.75 -0.71 -9.82
N THR A 314 -16.54 -0.21 -9.73
CA THR A 314 -16.04 0.90 -10.56
C THR A 314 -14.67 0.58 -11.13
#